data_e59b7b289c50fe0bafb9056defd1f789
#
_entry.id   e59b7b289c50fe0bafb9056defd1f789
#
_cell.length_a   1.000
_cell.length_b   1.000
_cell.length_c   1.000
_cell.angle_alpha   90.00
_cell.angle_beta   90.00
_cell.angle_gamma   90.00
#
_symmetry.space_group_name_H-M   'P 1'
#
loop_
_entity.id
_entity.type
_entity.pdbx_description
1 polymer ?
#
loop_
_entity_poly.entity_id
_entity_poly.type
_entity_poly.pdbx_seq_one_letter_code
_entity_poly.pdbx_strand_id
1 'polypeptide(L)'
;EKSQEPGVKPIDKGIYYKVLSKGRPDGPSPTRNSVVTVHYTGRTINGKKFDSSLGGAPVAMRLRDLIQGWIIALQQMRVGDKWEIYLPAEMGYGRLSQPGIPGGSVLIFEIELKAVN
;
A
#
# COMPACT_ATOMS: atom_id res chain seq x y z
N GLU A 1 -17.31 -8.74 -1.88
CA GLU A 1 -16.16 -8.17 -2.60
C GLU A 1 -15.73 -6.84 -2.00
N LYS A 2 -14.45 -6.65 -1.86
CA LYS A 2 -13.93 -5.39 -1.32
C LYS A 2 -14.32 -4.20 -2.19
N SER A 3 -14.36 -4.39 -3.50
CA SER A 3 -14.72 -3.31 -4.43
C SER A 3 -16.13 -2.77 -4.24
N GLN A 4 -16.98 -3.48 -3.51
CA GLN A 4 -18.35 -3.07 -3.27
C GLN A 4 -18.56 -2.43 -1.90
N GLU A 5 -17.51 -2.35 -1.08
CA GLU A 5 -17.60 -1.68 0.21
C GLU A 5 -17.70 -0.16 0.01
N PRO A 6 -18.47 0.55 0.87
CA PRO A 6 -18.51 2.01 0.79
C PRO A 6 -17.11 2.61 0.97
N GLY A 7 -16.80 3.60 0.14
CA GLY A 7 -15.51 4.29 0.22
C GLY A 7 -14.38 3.62 -0.53
N VAL A 8 -14.58 2.40 -1.05
CA VAL A 8 -13.55 1.70 -1.84
C VAL A 8 -13.65 2.16 -3.29
N LYS A 9 -12.52 2.55 -3.86
CA LYS A 9 -12.45 3.08 -5.23
C LYS A 9 -11.34 2.37 -5.99
N PRO A 10 -11.48 2.22 -7.32
CA PRO A 10 -10.41 1.65 -8.12
C PRO A 10 -9.32 2.66 -8.42
N ILE A 11 -8.08 2.19 -8.57
CA ILE A 11 -6.98 2.99 -9.12
C ILE A 11 -6.70 2.51 -10.54
N ASP A 12 -5.90 1.45 -10.65
CA ASP A 12 -5.43 0.90 -11.92
C ASP A 12 -5.06 -0.55 -11.72
N LYS A 13 -5.07 -1.35 -12.79
CA LYS A 13 -4.59 -2.73 -12.77
C LYS A 13 -5.25 -3.61 -11.70
N GLY A 14 -6.51 -3.35 -11.40
CA GLY A 14 -7.26 -4.13 -10.42
C GLY A 14 -6.97 -3.77 -8.97
N ILE A 15 -6.25 -2.67 -8.74
CA ILE A 15 -5.95 -2.19 -7.39
C ILE A 15 -7.11 -1.33 -6.92
N TYR A 16 -7.55 -1.54 -5.68
CA TYR A 16 -8.58 -0.72 -5.03
C TYR A 16 -8.01 -0.08 -3.78
N TYR A 17 -8.59 1.03 -3.36
CA TYR A 17 -8.13 1.73 -2.16
C TYR A 17 -9.30 2.32 -1.39
N LYS A 18 -9.07 2.54 -0.11
CA LYS A 18 -10.01 3.22 0.78
C LYS A 18 -9.21 4.23 1.59
N VAL A 19 -9.64 5.50 1.59
CA VAL A 19 -8.98 6.55 2.35
C VAL A 19 -9.40 6.42 3.80
N LEU A 20 -8.44 6.21 4.69
CA LEU A 20 -8.69 6.13 6.13
C LEU A 20 -8.52 7.48 6.80
N SER A 21 -7.55 8.28 6.31
CA SER A 21 -7.31 9.62 6.81
C SER A 21 -6.69 10.44 5.69
N LYS A 22 -7.11 11.67 5.54
CA LYS A 22 -6.56 12.56 4.52
C LYS A 22 -5.44 13.41 5.11
N GLY A 23 -4.36 13.54 4.34
CA GLY A 23 -3.31 14.46 4.65
C GLY A 23 -3.61 15.86 4.14
N ARG A 24 -2.55 16.64 3.88
CA ARG A 24 -2.71 18.01 3.38
C ARG A 24 -3.08 17.96 1.90
N PRO A 25 -4.13 18.70 1.48
CA PRO A 25 -4.53 18.69 0.08
C PRO A 25 -3.44 19.18 -0.88
N ASP A 26 -2.54 20.04 -0.39
CA ASP A 26 -1.41 20.57 -1.15
C ASP A 26 -0.10 19.84 -0.85
N GLY A 27 -0.14 18.72 -0.13
CA GLY A 27 1.04 17.97 0.20
C GLY A 27 1.67 17.31 -1.04
N PRO A 28 2.97 17.05 -1.01
CA PRO A 28 3.62 16.41 -2.14
C PRO A 28 3.19 14.96 -2.30
N SER A 29 3.17 14.50 -3.55
CA SER A 29 3.00 13.10 -3.90
C SER A 29 4.33 12.55 -4.40
N PRO A 30 4.64 11.28 -4.11
CA PRO A 30 5.89 10.73 -4.62
C PRO A 30 5.82 10.46 -6.12
N THR A 31 7.01 10.44 -6.74
CA THR A 31 7.17 9.90 -8.09
C THR A 31 7.83 8.54 -7.98
N ARG A 32 7.93 7.84 -9.09
CA ARG A 32 8.55 6.52 -9.13
C ARG A 32 9.98 6.52 -8.55
N ASN A 33 10.70 7.62 -8.67
CA ASN A 33 12.08 7.73 -8.22
C ASN A 33 12.24 8.29 -6.81
N SER A 34 11.14 8.55 -6.13
CA SER A 34 11.17 9.14 -4.78
C SER A 34 11.55 8.09 -3.74
N VAL A 35 12.13 8.57 -2.63
CA VAL A 35 12.23 7.80 -1.40
C VAL A 35 11.01 8.17 -0.55
N VAL A 36 10.25 7.15 -0.15
CA VAL A 36 9.05 7.36 0.68
C VAL A 36 9.34 6.88 2.09
N THR A 37 8.82 7.60 3.07
CA THR A 37 8.88 7.19 4.48
C THR A 37 7.47 6.88 4.91
N VAL A 38 7.24 5.65 5.35
CA VAL A 38 5.88 5.15 5.60
C VAL A 38 5.81 4.34 6.88
N HIS A 39 4.62 4.32 7.48
CA HIS A 39 4.20 3.24 8.37
C HIS A 39 3.23 2.36 7.61
N TYR A 40 3.33 1.05 7.80
CA TYR A 40 2.46 0.13 7.08
C TYR A 40 2.19 -1.14 7.87
N THR A 41 1.09 -1.79 7.53
CA THR A 41 0.75 -3.14 7.99
C THR A 41 0.20 -3.90 6.79
N GLY A 42 0.78 -5.09 6.53
CA GLY A 42 0.33 -5.95 5.44
C GLY A 42 -0.31 -7.21 5.99
N ARG A 43 -1.42 -7.62 5.38
CA ARG A 43 -2.10 -8.86 5.73
C ARG A 43 -2.69 -9.50 4.49
N THR A 44 -2.92 -10.81 4.57
CA THR A 44 -3.63 -11.53 3.53
C THR A 44 -5.12 -11.28 3.65
N ILE A 45 -5.89 -11.66 2.62
CA ILE A 45 -7.33 -11.38 2.58
C ILE A 45 -8.09 -12.05 3.73
N ASN A 46 -7.54 -13.13 4.29
CA ASN A 46 -8.16 -13.79 5.44
C ASN A 46 -7.79 -13.13 6.78
N GLY A 47 -7.13 -11.97 6.74
CA GLY A 47 -6.82 -11.18 7.92
C GLY A 47 -5.50 -11.48 8.59
N LYS A 48 -4.73 -12.45 8.10
CA LYS A 48 -3.47 -12.83 8.73
C LYS A 48 -2.39 -11.78 8.41
N LYS A 49 -1.87 -11.14 9.44
CA LYS A 49 -0.79 -10.16 9.31
C LYS A 49 0.52 -10.87 8.97
N PHE A 50 1.24 -10.38 7.97
CA PHE A 50 2.53 -10.96 7.58
C PHE A 50 3.69 -9.98 7.73
N ASP A 51 3.43 -8.70 7.86
CA ASP A 51 4.48 -7.69 8.01
C ASP A 51 3.89 -6.41 8.58
N SER A 52 4.71 -5.63 9.30
CA SER A 52 4.28 -4.36 9.86
C SER A 52 5.50 -3.54 10.27
N SER A 53 5.40 -2.22 10.13
CA SER A 53 6.36 -1.29 10.69
C SER A 53 5.91 -0.72 12.03
N LEU A 54 4.68 -0.99 12.44
CA LEU A 54 4.14 -0.46 13.69
C LEU A 54 4.92 -1.02 14.88
N GLY A 55 5.14 -0.19 15.87
CA GLY A 55 5.96 -0.55 17.03
C GLY A 55 7.40 -0.09 16.91
N GLY A 56 7.81 0.39 15.73
CA GLY A 56 9.13 0.96 15.49
C GLY A 56 9.01 2.28 14.74
N ALA A 57 10.13 2.77 14.25
CA ALA A 57 10.16 4.00 13.47
C ALA A 57 9.57 3.78 12.07
N PRO A 58 9.07 4.83 11.39
CA PRO A 58 8.69 4.73 9.99
C PRO A 58 9.87 4.25 9.13
N VAL A 59 9.55 3.55 8.07
CA VAL A 59 10.57 2.94 7.19
C VAL A 59 10.72 3.78 5.94
N ALA A 60 11.99 4.11 5.59
CA ALA A 60 12.30 4.82 4.35
C ALA A 60 12.66 3.80 3.27
N MET A 61 12.01 3.90 2.11
CA MET A 61 12.20 2.94 1.02
C MET A 61 12.15 3.68 -0.32
N ARG A 62 12.96 3.19 -1.27
CA ARG A 62 12.91 3.72 -2.63
C ARG A 62 11.69 3.12 -3.34
N LEU A 63 10.81 3.99 -3.84
CA LEU A 63 9.51 3.55 -4.36
C LEU A 63 9.65 2.53 -5.49
N ARG A 64 10.58 2.77 -6.41
CA ARG A 64 10.75 1.88 -7.57
C ARG A 64 11.20 0.46 -7.22
N ASP A 65 11.67 0.23 -5.99
CA ASP A 65 12.13 -1.09 -5.54
C ASP A 65 11.01 -1.90 -4.89
N LEU A 66 9.82 -1.34 -4.80
CA LEU A 66 8.69 -1.97 -4.11
C LEU A 66 7.81 -2.75 -5.08
N ILE A 67 6.88 -3.53 -4.55
CA ILE A 67 5.94 -4.27 -5.41
C ILE A 67 5.07 -3.28 -6.19
N GLN A 68 4.58 -3.73 -7.34
CA GLN A 68 3.87 -2.86 -8.28
C GLN A 68 2.69 -2.14 -7.66
N GLY A 69 1.93 -2.81 -6.80
CA GLY A 69 0.78 -2.19 -6.15
C GLY A 69 1.16 -0.97 -5.34
N TRP A 70 2.31 -1.01 -4.65
CA TRP A 70 2.79 0.14 -3.90
C TRP A 70 3.27 1.26 -4.81
N ILE A 71 3.96 0.90 -5.92
CA ILE A 71 4.45 1.90 -6.88
C ILE A 71 3.27 2.70 -7.42
N ILE A 72 2.20 2.02 -7.79
CA ILE A 72 1.01 2.67 -8.36
C ILE A 72 0.27 3.47 -7.28
N ALA A 73 0.00 2.86 -6.13
CA ALA A 73 -0.84 3.49 -5.10
C ALA A 73 -0.17 4.70 -4.48
N LEU A 74 1.12 4.60 -4.14
CA LEU A 74 1.82 5.69 -3.44
C LEU A 74 1.95 6.94 -4.31
N GLN A 75 2.01 6.81 -5.62
CA GLN A 75 2.05 7.96 -6.51
C GLN A 75 0.73 8.74 -6.52
N GLN A 76 -0.36 8.14 -6.03
CA GLN A 76 -1.66 8.79 -5.88
C GLN A 76 -1.85 9.39 -4.50
N MET A 77 -1.02 9.02 -3.53
CA MET A 77 -1.13 9.51 -2.16
C MET A 77 -0.37 10.82 -1.98
N ARG A 78 -0.77 11.59 -0.97
CA ARG A 78 -0.06 12.80 -0.54
C ARG A 78 0.46 12.59 0.88
N VAL A 79 1.49 13.33 1.24
CA VAL A 79 2.05 13.26 2.59
C VAL A 79 0.94 13.52 3.61
N GLY A 80 0.84 12.64 4.59
CA GLY A 80 -0.18 12.66 5.62
C GLY A 80 -1.37 11.76 5.33
N ASP A 81 -1.54 11.29 4.08
CA ASP A 81 -2.61 10.36 3.75
C ASP A 81 -2.36 8.99 4.39
N LYS A 82 -3.45 8.38 4.81
CA LYS A 82 -3.45 7.00 5.28
C LYS A 82 -4.52 6.24 4.49
N TRP A 83 -4.08 5.25 3.75
CA TRP A 83 -4.95 4.46 2.87
C TRP A 83 -4.88 2.99 3.22
N GLU A 84 -5.98 2.29 3.00
CA GLU A 84 -5.98 0.83 2.93
C GLU A 84 -6.07 0.46 1.45
N ILE A 85 -5.10 -0.32 0.95
CA ILE A 85 -5.07 -0.73 -0.45
C ILE A 85 -5.23 -2.23 -0.57
N TYR A 86 -5.90 -2.64 -1.64
CA TYR A 86 -6.23 -4.03 -1.92
C TYR A 86 -5.56 -4.40 -3.23
N LEU A 87 -4.61 -5.33 -3.17
CA LEU A 87 -3.77 -5.69 -4.32
C LEU A 87 -4.13 -7.08 -4.82
N PRO A 88 -4.49 -7.23 -6.11
CA PRO A 88 -4.54 -8.56 -6.69
C PRO A 88 -3.14 -9.16 -6.68
N ALA A 89 -3.06 -10.49 -6.80
CA ALA A 89 -1.79 -11.19 -6.69
C ALA A 89 -0.74 -10.65 -7.66
N GLU A 90 -1.13 -10.30 -8.87
CA GLU A 90 -0.21 -9.79 -9.89
C GLU A 90 0.47 -8.48 -9.51
N MET A 91 -0.17 -7.69 -8.65
CA MET A 91 0.40 -6.41 -8.20
C MET A 91 1.15 -6.55 -6.88
N GLY A 92 1.18 -7.74 -6.32
CA GLY A 92 1.95 -8.09 -5.13
C GLY A 92 3.06 -9.06 -5.50
N TYR A 93 3.05 -10.24 -4.88
CA TYR A 93 4.08 -11.24 -5.09
C TYR A 93 3.74 -12.28 -6.16
N GLY A 94 2.60 -12.13 -6.83
CA GLY A 94 2.20 -13.02 -7.90
C GLY A 94 2.02 -14.44 -7.42
N ARG A 95 2.58 -15.38 -8.16
CA ARG A 95 2.51 -16.80 -7.83
C ARG A 95 3.59 -17.25 -6.86
N LEU A 96 4.54 -16.36 -6.54
CA LEU A 96 5.64 -16.70 -5.65
C LEU A 96 5.15 -16.68 -4.21
N SER A 97 5.53 -17.71 -3.45
CA SER A 97 5.28 -17.73 -2.01
C SER A 97 6.36 -16.94 -1.31
N GLN A 98 5.95 -16.21 -0.28
CA GLN A 98 6.85 -15.50 0.64
C GLN A 98 6.55 -15.99 2.05
N PRO A 99 7.45 -15.77 3.02
CA PRO A 99 7.14 -16.15 4.40
C PRO A 99 5.82 -15.53 4.85
N GLY A 100 4.87 -16.37 5.23
CA GLY A 100 3.54 -15.94 5.64
C GLY A 100 2.60 -15.56 4.52
N ILE A 101 3.03 -15.64 3.25
CA ILE A 101 2.21 -15.25 2.09
C ILE A 101 2.20 -16.39 1.08
N PRO A 102 1.12 -17.18 1.02
CA PRO A 102 1.00 -18.20 -0.02
C PRO A 102 0.98 -17.58 -1.41
N GLY A 103 1.52 -18.29 -2.41
CA GLY A 103 1.49 -17.83 -3.78
C GLY A 103 0.06 -17.56 -4.24
N GLY A 104 -0.12 -16.52 -5.06
CA GLY A 104 -1.43 -16.13 -5.57
C GLY A 104 -2.27 -15.36 -4.57
N SER A 105 -1.69 -14.89 -3.47
CA SER A 105 -2.45 -14.18 -2.42
C SER A 105 -2.88 -12.80 -2.85
N VAL A 106 -4.12 -12.44 -2.53
CA VAL A 106 -4.58 -11.05 -2.52
C VAL A 106 -4.09 -10.41 -1.24
N LEU A 107 -3.49 -9.23 -1.34
CA LEU A 107 -2.86 -8.56 -0.21
C LEU A 107 -3.62 -7.29 0.16
N ILE A 108 -3.68 -7.00 1.45
CA ILE A 108 -4.25 -5.77 1.97
C ILE A 108 -3.17 -5.06 2.75
N PHE A 109 -2.88 -3.80 2.36
CA PHE A 109 -1.91 -2.97 3.07
C PHE A 109 -2.59 -1.73 3.59
N GLU A 110 -2.33 -1.43 4.86
CA GLU A 110 -2.65 -0.13 5.44
C GLU A 110 -1.36 0.68 5.44
N ILE A 111 -1.35 1.81 4.72
CA ILE A 111 -0.14 2.60 4.51
C ILE A 111 -0.41 4.05 4.91
N GLU A 112 0.48 4.58 5.73
CA GLU A 112 0.47 6.01 6.05
C GLU A 112 1.75 6.63 5.48
N LEU A 113 1.60 7.59 4.57
CA LEU A 113 2.73 8.26 3.92
C LEU A 113 3.19 9.42 4.81
N LYS A 114 4.39 9.27 5.39
CA LYS A 114 4.92 10.25 6.34
C LYS A 114 5.78 11.32 5.69
N ALA A 115 6.57 10.95 4.67
CA ALA A 115 7.47 11.89 4.01
C ALA A 115 7.82 11.41 2.62
N VAL A 116 8.22 12.36 1.76
CA VAL A 116 8.66 12.11 0.39
C VAL A 116 9.95 12.89 0.18
N ASN A 117 10.98 12.21 -0.35
CA ASN A 117 12.25 12.85 -0.70
C ASN A 117 12.58 12.67 -2.18
#